data_9708ac3c202fc5a8b57771aa23254414
#
_entry.id   9708ac3c202fc5a8b57771aa23254414
#
_cell.length_a   1.000
_cell.length_b   1.000
_cell.length_c   1.000
_cell.angle_alpha   90.00
_cell.angle_beta   90.00
_cell.angle_gamma   90.00
#
_symmetry.space_group_name_H-M   'P 1'
#
loop_
_entity.id
_entity.type
_entity.pdbx_description
1 polymer ?
#
loop_
_entity_poly.entity_id
_entity_poly.type
_entity_poly.pdbx_seq_one_letter_code
_entity_poly.pdbx_strand_id
1 'polypeptide(L)'
;MSTKIGLQGELIASSLLLSYGIDNDLVSKDGYDIIAWINAKPFRVQVKATLKPHIETGETKYRYNWNLGFGKAKKPYTSNECDIIVLVALDRRLCHFM
;
A
#
# COMPACT_ATOMS: atom_id res chain seq x y z
N MET A 1 -2.79 14.11 -3.60
CA MET A 1 -4.12 13.77 -3.06
C MET A 1 -4.44 12.32 -3.38
N SER A 2 -4.86 11.57 -2.40
CA SER A 2 -5.22 10.16 -2.61
C SER A 2 -6.58 10.03 -3.26
N THR A 3 -6.74 9.06 -4.18
CA THR A 3 -8.04 8.69 -4.71
C THR A 3 -8.87 8.02 -3.62
N LYS A 4 -10.17 7.82 -3.85
CA LYS A 4 -11.02 7.11 -2.88
C LYS A 4 -10.52 5.68 -2.65
N ILE A 5 -10.10 5.00 -3.72
CA ILE A 5 -9.55 3.64 -3.62
C ILE A 5 -8.22 3.68 -2.85
N GLY A 6 -7.34 4.62 -3.19
CA GLY A 6 -6.07 4.78 -2.51
C GLY A 6 -6.23 5.07 -1.02
N LEU A 7 -7.14 5.98 -0.68
CA LEU A 7 -7.39 6.32 0.72
C LEU A 7 -7.94 5.13 1.51
N GLN A 8 -8.85 4.35 0.93
CA GLN A 8 -9.34 3.13 1.58
C GLN A 8 -8.20 2.17 1.89
N GLY A 9 -7.28 1.98 0.93
CA GLY A 9 -6.11 1.13 1.14
C GLY A 9 -5.22 1.64 2.26
N GLU A 10 -4.99 2.96 2.30
CA GLU A 10 -4.18 3.58 3.36
C GLU A 10 -4.83 3.39 4.73
N LEU A 11 -6.15 3.55 4.83
CA LEU A 11 -6.86 3.38 6.09
C LEU A 11 -6.85 1.93 6.56
N ILE A 12 -6.99 0.97 5.64
CA ILE A 12 -6.90 -0.45 5.98
C ILE A 12 -5.50 -0.80 6.48
N ALA A 13 -4.47 -0.35 5.77
CA ALA A 13 -3.08 -0.60 6.17
C ALA A 13 -2.78 0.03 7.53
N SER A 14 -3.21 1.27 7.75
CA SER A 14 -3.04 1.97 9.02
C SER A 14 -3.72 1.22 10.16
N SER A 15 -4.96 0.79 9.95
CA SER A 15 -5.72 0.03 10.94
C SER A 15 -5.06 -1.28 11.30
N LEU A 16 -4.53 -2.00 10.29
CA LEU A 16 -3.83 -3.26 10.51
C LEU A 16 -2.55 -3.05 11.31
N LEU A 17 -1.78 -2.01 10.99
CA LEU A 17 -0.58 -1.68 11.76
C LEU A 17 -0.91 -1.41 13.22
N LEU A 18 -2.00 -0.67 13.48
CA LEU A 18 -2.45 -0.41 14.84
C LEU A 18 -2.83 -1.71 15.56
N SER A 19 -3.44 -2.66 14.85
CA SER A 19 -3.81 -3.95 15.44
C SER A 19 -2.59 -4.75 15.90
N TYR A 20 -1.42 -4.51 15.31
CA TYR A 20 -0.16 -5.10 15.75
C TYR A 20 0.57 -4.25 16.79
N GLY A 21 -0.05 -3.18 17.27
CA GLY A 21 0.57 -2.29 18.24
C GLY A 21 1.59 -1.32 17.63
N ILE A 22 1.53 -1.11 16.32
CA ILE A 22 2.45 -0.21 15.62
C ILE A 22 1.77 1.14 15.40
N ASP A 23 2.25 2.18 16.09
CA ASP A 23 1.77 3.54 15.88
C ASP A 23 2.14 4.01 14.49
N ASN A 24 1.24 4.76 13.84
CA ASN A 24 1.49 5.24 12.50
C ASN A 24 0.69 6.51 12.21
N ASP A 25 1.13 7.25 11.21
CA ASP A 25 0.51 8.50 10.79
C ASP A 25 0.32 8.50 9.27
N LEU A 26 -0.86 8.93 8.82
CA LEU A 26 -1.11 9.16 7.40
C LEU A 26 -0.50 10.50 7.01
N VAL A 27 0.37 10.52 6.00
CA VAL A 27 1.14 11.72 5.66
C VAL A 27 0.99 12.18 4.21
N SER A 28 0.62 11.31 3.27
CA SER A 28 0.42 11.66 1.86
C SER A 28 1.60 12.41 1.24
N LYS A 29 2.77 11.80 1.29
CA LYS A 29 3.99 12.33 0.67
C LYS A 29 4.28 11.62 -0.65
N ASP A 30 5.15 12.22 -1.46
CA ASP A 30 5.64 11.55 -2.66
C ASP A 30 6.48 10.35 -2.26
N GLY A 31 6.10 9.18 -2.78
CA GLY A 31 6.82 7.94 -2.51
C GLY A 31 6.38 7.20 -1.25
N TYR A 32 5.60 7.82 -0.36
CA TYR A 32 5.06 7.12 0.80
C TYR A 32 3.80 7.80 1.34
N ASP A 33 2.93 7.00 1.96
CA ASP A 33 1.62 7.45 2.42
C ASP A 33 1.49 7.41 3.95
N ILE A 34 2.28 6.59 4.60
CA ILE A 34 2.21 6.34 6.04
C ILE A 34 3.62 6.37 6.61
N ILE A 35 3.76 6.92 7.82
CA ILE A 35 4.96 6.71 8.63
C ILE A 35 4.58 5.76 9.75
N ALA A 36 5.26 4.61 9.81
CA ALA A 36 5.08 3.61 10.86
C ALA A 36 6.25 3.70 11.84
N TRP A 37 5.93 3.65 13.14
CA TRP A 37 6.93 3.76 14.19
C TRP A 37 7.20 2.37 14.77
N ILE A 38 8.34 1.79 14.41
CA ILE A 38 8.71 0.43 14.84
C ILE A 38 9.97 0.54 15.69
N ASN A 39 9.90 0.12 16.95
CA ASN A 39 11.01 0.25 17.92
C ASN A 39 11.51 1.70 18.00
N ALA A 40 10.59 2.66 18.04
CA ALA A 40 10.85 4.09 18.13
C ALA A 40 11.59 4.67 16.90
N LYS A 41 11.59 3.95 15.77
CA LYS A 41 12.18 4.41 14.52
C LYS A 41 11.09 4.58 13.45
N PRO A 42 11.16 5.66 12.65
CA PRO A 42 10.18 5.87 11.59
C PRO A 42 10.51 5.04 10.35
N PHE A 43 9.47 4.42 9.78
CA PHE A 43 9.56 3.71 8.50
C PHE A 43 8.54 4.31 7.55
N ARG A 44 8.98 4.63 6.33
CA ARG A 44 8.11 5.19 5.30
C ARG A 44 7.40 4.04 4.59
N VAL A 45 6.09 4.08 4.56
CA VAL A 45 5.26 3.02 3.99
C VAL A 45 4.50 3.56 2.80
N GLN A 46 4.66 2.90 1.65
CA GLN A 46 3.89 3.19 0.45
C GLN A 46 2.76 2.15 0.35
N VAL A 47 1.55 2.63 0.15
CA VAL A 47 0.37 1.76 0.03
C VAL A 47 -0.08 1.75 -1.42
N LYS A 48 -0.26 0.55 -1.96
CA LYS A 48 -0.86 0.32 -3.27
C LYS A 48 -2.12 -0.52 -3.09
N ALA A 49 -3.24 -0.03 -3.59
CA ALA A 49 -4.51 -0.68 -3.42
C ALA A 49 -5.12 -1.08 -4.76
N THR A 50 -5.82 -2.20 -4.77
CA THR A 50 -6.64 -2.60 -5.90
C THR A 50 -8.04 -2.97 -5.39
N LEU A 51 -9.07 -2.65 -6.17
CA LEU A 51 -10.45 -2.84 -5.74
C LEU A 51 -10.88 -4.32 -5.83
N LYS A 52 -10.46 -4.99 -6.88
CA LYS A 52 -10.87 -6.37 -7.16
C LYS A 52 -9.78 -7.10 -7.95
N PRO A 53 -9.79 -8.44 -7.95
CA PRO A 53 -8.81 -9.19 -8.72
C PRO A 53 -9.05 -9.02 -10.22
N HIS A 54 -7.98 -9.14 -10.99
CA HIS A 54 -8.05 -9.19 -12.44
C HIS A 54 -8.35 -10.62 -12.88
N ILE A 55 -9.29 -10.78 -13.80
CA ILE A 55 -9.65 -12.07 -14.38
C ILE A 55 -9.15 -12.08 -15.83
N GLU A 56 -8.19 -12.95 -16.13
CA GLU A 56 -7.68 -13.09 -17.48
C GLU A 56 -8.64 -13.95 -18.33
N THR A 57 -8.78 -13.58 -19.60
CA THR A 57 -9.67 -14.30 -20.53
C THR A 57 -9.22 -15.76 -20.66
N GLY A 58 -10.16 -16.69 -20.46
CA GLY A 58 -9.89 -18.12 -20.58
C GLY A 58 -9.25 -18.75 -19.36
N GLU A 59 -8.99 -17.98 -18.31
CA GLU A 59 -8.45 -18.50 -17.05
C GLU A 59 -9.50 -18.47 -15.95
N THR A 60 -9.39 -19.42 -15.02
CA THR A 60 -10.24 -19.45 -13.83
C THR A 60 -9.57 -18.82 -12.62
N LYS A 61 -8.32 -18.43 -12.74
CA LYS A 61 -7.56 -17.84 -11.65
C LYS A 61 -7.76 -16.34 -11.57
N TYR A 62 -7.88 -15.84 -10.34
CA TYR A 62 -7.95 -14.42 -10.05
C TYR A 62 -6.56 -13.93 -9.68
N ARG A 63 -6.15 -12.79 -10.25
CA ARG A 63 -4.87 -12.15 -9.95
C ARG A 63 -5.11 -10.72 -9.55
N TYR A 64 -4.41 -10.29 -8.51
CA TYR A 64 -4.39 -8.89 -8.12
C TYR A 64 -3.21 -8.21 -8.81
N ASN A 65 -3.51 -7.10 -9.50
CA ASN A 65 -2.48 -6.31 -10.17
C ASN A 65 -2.30 -5.00 -9.44
N TRP A 66 -1.06 -4.70 -9.05
CA TRP A 66 -0.70 -3.45 -8.43
C TRP A 66 0.34 -2.74 -9.28
N ASN A 67 0.17 -1.41 -9.40
CA ASN A 67 1.17 -0.58 -10.05
C ASN A 67 2.26 -0.27 -9.04
N LEU A 68 3.40 -0.92 -9.16
CA LEU A 68 4.51 -0.78 -8.22
C LEU A 68 5.48 0.36 -8.60
N GLY A 69 5.13 1.15 -9.62
CA GLY A 69 5.90 2.34 -9.96
C GLY A 69 5.26 3.61 -9.39
N PHE A 70 5.99 4.70 -9.43
CA PHE A 70 5.48 6.00 -9.01
C PHE A 70 5.78 7.08 -10.06
N GLY A 71 4.98 8.17 -10.01
CA GLY A 71 5.10 9.26 -10.96
C GLY A 71 4.63 8.87 -12.36
N LYS A 72 4.73 9.80 -13.31
CA LYS A 72 4.30 9.56 -14.70
C LYS A 72 5.14 8.50 -15.40
N ALA A 73 6.41 8.41 -15.06
CA ALA A 73 7.33 7.46 -15.67
C ALA A 73 7.24 6.06 -15.05
N LYS A 74 6.43 5.87 -14.01
CA LYS A 74 6.26 4.60 -13.31
C LYS A 74 7.60 4.01 -12.87
N LYS A 75 8.45 4.84 -12.28
CA LYS A 75 9.75 4.42 -11.78
C LYS A 75 9.58 3.45 -10.60
N PRO A 76 10.40 2.40 -10.51
CA PRO A 76 10.34 1.52 -9.35
C PRO A 76 10.65 2.26 -8.04
N TYR A 77 9.99 1.85 -6.95
CA TYR A 77 10.32 2.38 -5.64
C TYR A 77 11.68 1.85 -5.17
N THR A 78 12.47 2.74 -4.59
CA THR A 78 13.75 2.40 -4.01
C THR A 78 13.75 2.80 -2.53
N SER A 79 14.83 2.47 -1.80
CA SER A 79 14.97 2.89 -0.40
C SER A 79 15.02 4.42 -0.23
N ASN A 80 15.19 5.17 -1.33
CA ASN A 80 15.14 6.63 -1.27
C ASN A 80 13.71 7.15 -1.12
N GLU A 81 12.72 6.43 -1.62
CA GLU A 81 11.31 6.85 -1.59
C GLU A 81 10.55 6.26 -0.41
N CYS A 82 10.72 4.96 -0.16
CA CYS A 82 10.01 4.29 0.92
C CYS A 82 10.81 3.10 1.43
N ASP A 83 10.44 2.64 2.63
CA ASP A 83 11.09 1.51 3.27
C ASP A 83 10.25 0.23 3.14
N ILE A 84 8.93 0.38 3.09
CA ILE A 84 7.99 -0.74 3.05
C ILE A 84 6.92 -0.43 2.01
N ILE A 85 6.56 -1.44 1.22
CA ILE A 85 5.41 -1.36 0.31
C ILE A 85 4.33 -2.30 0.84
N VAL A 86 3.10 -1.80 0.94
CA VAL A 86 1.94 -2.60 1.34
C VAL A 86 0.99 -2.71 0.18
N LEU A 87 0.69 -3.94 -0.22
CA LEU A 87 -0.28 -4.23 -1.27
C LEU A 87 -1.63 -4.57 -0.60
N VAL A 88 -2.66 -3.81 -0.91
CA VAL A 88 -3.97 -3.98 -0.29
C VAL A 88 -5.00 -4.45 -1.31
N ALA A 89 -5.61 -5.59 -1.05
CA ALA A 89 -6.75 -6.10 -1.81
C ALA A 89 -8.03 -5.64 -1.10
N LEU A 90 -8.69 -4.61 -1.63
CA LEU A 90 -9.83 -3.97 -0.96
C LEU A 90 -11.04 -4.88 -0.82
N ASP A 91 -11.31 -5.72 -1.83
CA ASP A 91 -12.45 -6.63 -1.81
C ASP A 91 -12.37 -7.65 -0.67
N ARG A 92 -11.15 -7.99 -0.24
CA ARG A 92 -10.91 -8.94 0.84
C ARG A 92 -10.32 -8.29 2.10
N ARG A 93 -10.03 -7.01 2.06
CA ARG A 93 -9.37 -6.27 3.13
C ARG A 93 -8.08 -6.95 3.60
N LEU A 94 -7.33 -7.51 2.65
CA LEU A 94 -6.05 -8.18 2.92
C LEU A 94 -4.89 -7.28 2.56
N CYS A 95 -3.83 -7.32 3.38
CA CYS A 95 -2.60 -6.58 3.14
C CYS A 95 -1.42 -7.55 3.00
N HIS A 96 -0.52 -7.22 2.09
CA HIS A 96 0.74 -7.92 1.93
C HIS A 96 1.87 -6.90 2.06
N PHE A 97 2.76 -7.13 3.03
CA PHE A 97 3.89 -6.24 3.31
C PHE A 97 5.14 -6.74 2.61
N MET A 98 5.85 -5.83 1.96
CA MET A 98 7.07 -6.15 1.21
C MET A 98 8.29 -5.41 1.75
#